data_0c280b7d8393752b8c2b90025f29560f
#
_entry.id   0c280b7d8393752b8c2b90025f29560f
#
_cell.length_a   1.000
_cell.length_b   1.000
_cell.length_c   1.000
_cell.angle_alpha   90.00
_cell.angle_beta   90.00
_cell.angle_gamma   90.00
#
_symmetry.space_group_name_H-M   'P 1'
#
loop_
_entity.id
_entity.type
_entity.pdbx_description
1 polymer ?
#
loop_
_entity_poly.entity_id
_entity_poly.type
_entity_poly.pdbx_seq_one_letter_code
_entity_poly.pdbx_strand_id
1 'polypeptide(L)'
;SLAQRGENEKLELMYNFLKNEEKRVNKTILISSNVYELLLNHTFVGNIGELTNTIQASCVSALYKSNSDTLEIHAYDLPDSIRNSIDVSSMIMKKHKLVSLNTLLPVSDQGIIKDFYQSLINIKRDSLFAVNAQNTVDRYFEKLIFNDNRADSIDYLTNYLEKIFNNITEHYGFRTSHNELIALATYVSEFSKNTYLTNNWINENYDEVKNLKKYLKLEFHREYEIGQDVSHYLKNNMNQDIDDFVGCIICICMIKYFAHSGEDLTIAIIIAHGYSTASSIAEAANRMLNSYIFDAIDM
;
A
#
# COMPACT_ATOMS: atom_id res chain seq x y z
N SER A 1 14.23 -11.25 5.11
CA SER A 1 14.84 -10.61 6.30
C SER A 1 13.95 -9.50 6.84
N LEU A 2 14.16 -9.02 8.07
CA LEU A 2 13.39 -7.90 8.64
C LEU A 2 13.58 -6.60 7.83
N ALA A 3 14.77 -6.42 7.23
CA ALA A 3 15.09 -5.27 6.39
C ALA A 3 14.29 -5.22 5.05
N GLN A 4 13.77 -6.36 4.61
CA GLN A 4 12.96 -6.47 3.38
C GLN A 4 11.46 -6.28 3.65
N ARG A 5 11.05 -6.12 4.91
CA ARG A 5 9.66 -5.97 5.29
C ARG A 5 9.26 -4.51 5.28
N GLY A 6 8.03 -4.22 4.85
CA GLY A 6 7.43 -2.91 4.97
C GLY A 6 7.21 -2.48 6.43
N GLU A 7 6.96 -1.20 6.63
CA GLU A 7 6.76 -0.61 7.96
C GLU A 7 5.61 -1.27 8.73
N ASN A 8 4.47 -1.49 8.08
CA ASN A 8 3.31 -2.13 8.69
C ASN A 8 3.60 -3.57 9.16
N GLU A 9 4.40 -4.31 8.40
CA GLU A 9 4.80 -5.68 8.77
C GLU A 9 5.73 -5.71 9.97
N LYS A 10 6.65 -4.73 10.06
CA LYS A 10 7.50 -4.56 11.23
C LYS A 10 6.66 -4.23 12.46
N LEU A 11 5.66 -3.35 12.31
CA LEU A 11 4.72 -2.98 13.36
C LEU A 11 3.95 -4.18 13.90
N GLU A 12 3.42 -5.01 12.99
CA GLU A 12 2.68 -6.21 13.36
C GLU A 12 3.55 -7.22 14.14
N LEU A 13 4.80 -7.42 13.69
CA LEU A 13 5.75 -8.26 14.40
C LEU A 13 6.06 -7.72 15.80
N MET A 14 6.33 -6.43 15.91
CA MET A 14 6.55 -5.76 17.19
C MET A 14 5.35 -5.92 18.13
N TYR A 15 4.14 -5.68 17.61
CA TYR A 15 2.91 -5.87 18.35
C TYR A 15 2.76 -7.31 18.85
N ASN A 16 2.95 -8.30 17.97
CA ASN A 16 2.82 -9.70 18.33
C ASN A 16 3.83 -10.12 19.41
N PHE A 17 5.08 -9.64 19.32
CA PHE A 17 6.10 -9.93 20.33
C PHE A 17 5.76 -9.25 21.67
N LEU A 18 5.36 -7.99 21.65
CA LEU A 18 4.93 -7.28 22.85
C LEU A 18 3.69 -7.93 23.49
N LYS A 19 2.72 -8.39 22.69
CA LYS A 19 1.55 -9.14 23.19
C LYS A 19 1.92 -10.48 23.81
N ASN A 20 2.91 -11.18 23.26
CA ASN A 20 3.42 -12.41 23.85
C ASN A 20 4.10 -12.13 25.20
N GLU A 21 4.84 -11.02 25.30
CA GLU A 21 5.43 -10.60 26.56
C GLU A 21 4.37 -10.17 27.59
N GLU A 22 3.30 -9.44 27.18
CA GLU A 22 2.16 -9.15 28.05
C GLU A 22 1.59 -10.41 28.73
N LYS A 23 1.40 -11.46 27.92
CA LYS A 23 0.92 -12.76 28.43
C LYS A 23 1.94 -13.41 29.37
N ARG A 24 3.25 -13.34 29.02
CA ARG A 24 4.32 -13.95 29.79
C ARG A 24 4.50 -13.30 31.17
N VAL A 25 4.43 -11.95 31.22
CA VAL A 25 4.60 -11.19 32.48
C VAL A 25 3.30 -10.98 33.24
N ASN A 26 2.15 -11.31 32.64
CA ASN A 26 0.80 -11.11 33.16
C ASN A 26 0.54 -9.67 33.61
N LYS A 27 0.99 -8.69 32.81
CA LYS A 27 0.80 -7.26 33.02
C LYS A 27 0.47 -6.58 31.70
N THR A 28 -0.35 -5.52 31.73
CA THR A 28 -0.60 -4.69 30.54
C THR A 28 0.64 -3.87 30.19
N ILE A 29 1.12 -3.99 28.95
CA ILE A 29 2.29 -3.24 28.48
C ILE A 29 1.85 -1.90 27.86
N LEU A 30 2.50 -0.83 28.33
CA LEU A 30 2.45 0.50 27.74
C LEU A 30 3.86 0.82 27.22
N ILE A 31 3.97 1.35 26.00
CA ILE A 31 5.25 1.79 25.45
C ILE A 31 5.25 3.29 25.19
N SER A 32 6.38 3.94 25.38
CA SER A 32 6.49 5.35 25.01
C SER A 32 6.62 5.49 23.48
N SER A 33 6.10 6.59 22.92
CA SER A 33 6.21 6.90 21.49
C SER A 33 7.65 6.83 20.97
N ASN A 34 8.63 7.18 21.80
CA ASN A 34 10.04 7.11 21.44
C ASN A 34 10.55 5.67 21.32
N VAL A 35 10.11 4.75 22.17
CA VAL A 35 10.46 3.31 22.09
C VAL A 35 9.95 2.75 20.76
N TYR A 36 8.71 3.09 20.43
CA TYR A 36 8.09 2.69 19.19
C TYR A 36 8.91 3.14 17.97
N GLU A 37 9.23 4.45 17.88
CA GLU A 37 10.02 5.01 16.79
C GLU A 37 11.44 4.40 16.73
N LEU A 38 12.08 4.19 17.88
CA LEU A 38 13.41 3.57 17.96
C LEU A 38 13.42 2.14 17.41
N LEU A 39 12.47 1.31 17.83
CA LEU A 39 12.38 -0.07 17.37
C LEU A 39 12.01 -0.16 15.87
N LEU A 40 11.15 0.74 15.38
CA LEU A 40 10.73 0.74 13.98
C LEU A 40 11.85 1.13 13.02
N ASN A 41 12.62 2.15 13.39
CA ASN A 41 13.68 2.71 12.54
C ASN A 41 15.04 2.00 12.70
N HIS A 42 15.20 1.14 13.72
CA HIS A 42 16.44 0.42 13.92
C HIS A 42 16.66 -0.68 12.89
N THR A 43 17.90 -0.80 12.41
CA THR A 43 18.29 -1.88 11.49
C THR A 43 18.78 -3.09 12.29
N PHE A 44 17.91 -4.09 12.44
CA PHE A 44 18.23 -5.33 13.15
C PHE A 44 19.06 -6.26 12.27
N VAL A 45 20.36 -6.32 12.50
CA VAL A 45 21.31 -7.19 11.76
C VAL A 45 20.97 -8.67 11.98
N GLY A 46 20.61 -9.05 13.22
CA GLY A 46 20.13 -10.39 13.59
C GLY A 46 18.67 -10.66 13.24
N ASN A 47 18.06 -9.80 12.42
CA ASN A 47 16.68 -9.94 11.92
C ASN A 47 15.62 -10.06 13.05
N ILE A 48 14.66 -10.96 12.87
CA ILE A 48 13.54 -11.18 13.79
C ILE A 48 14.01 -11.63 15.18
N GLY A 49 15.08 -12.45 15.24
CA GLY A 49 15.63 -12.92 16.51
C GLY A 49 16.18 -11.78 17.36
N GLU A 50 16.89 -10.83 16.77
CA GLU A 50 17.40 -9.65 17.48
C GLU A 50 16.26 -8.75 17.95
N LEU A 51 15.24 -8.51 17.14
CA LEU A 51 14.04 -7.75 17.52
C LEU A 51 13.34 -8.41 18.72
N THR A 52 13.15 -9.73 18.68
CA THR A 52 12.53 -10.50 19.77
C THR A 52 13.32 -10.36 21.07
N ASN A 53 14.64 -10.60 20.99
CA ASN A 53 15.54 -10.49 22.16
C ASN A 53 15.55 -9.07 22.72
N THR A 54 15.52 -8.06 21.87
CA THR A 54 15.44 -6.64 22.26
C THR A 54 14.18 -6.36 23.05
N ILE A 55 13.03 -6.79 22.55
CA ILE A 55 11.74 -6.61 23.23
C ILE A 55 11.74 -7.31 24.59
N GLN A 56 12.22 -8.55 24.63
CA GLN A 56 12.32 -9.32 25.88
C GLN A 56 13.23 -8.63 26.90
N ALA A 57 14.42 -8.19 26.49
CA ALA A 57 15.35 -7.49 27.37
C ALA A 57 14.75 -6.19 27.91
N SER A 58 14.04 -5.44 27.06
CA SER A 58 13.38 -4.18 27.47
C SER A 58 12.25 -4.43 28.45
N CYS A 59 11.44 -5.47 28.26
CA CYS A 59 10.42 -5.89 29.21
C CYS A 59 11.01 -6.30 30.57
N VAL A 60 12.12 -7.07 30.58
CA VAL A 60 12.81 -7.43 31.80
C VAL A 60 13.37 -6.20 32.52
N SER A 61 14.00 -5.26 31.80
CA SER A 61 14.50 -4.01 32.36
C SER A 61 13.37 -3.18 33.02
N ALA A 62 12.25 -3.05 32.34
CA ALA A 62 11.08 -2.34 32.85
C ALA A 62 10.44 -3.04 34.04
N LEU A 63 10.41 -4.38 34.05
CA LEU A 63 9.82 -5.19 35.12
C LEU A 63 10.55 -5.00 36.45
N TYR A 64 11.87 -4.87 36.42
CA TYR A 64 12.68 -4.60 37.62
C TYR A 64 12.32 -3.28 38.32
N LYS A 65 11.74 -2.33 37.56
CA LYS A 65 11.40 -0.99 38.05
C LYS A 65 9.92 -0.82 38.39
N SER A 66 9.07 -1.77 37.96
CA SER A 66 7.61 -1.66 38.04
C SER A 66 7.03 -2.46 39.20
N ASN A 67 6.31 -1.76 40.09
CA ASN A 67 5.49 -2.36 41.16
C ASN A 67 3.99 -2.30 40.86
N SER A 68 3.58 -1.92 39.63
CA SER A 68 2.17 -1.76 39.21
C SER A 68 1.68 -2.93 38.36
N ASP A 69 0.37 -3.00 38.12
CA ASP A 69 -0.25 -3.98 37.20
C ASP A 69 0.03 -3.64 35.72
N THR A 70 0.59 -2.46 35.46
CA THR A 70 1.04 -2.03 34.13
C THR A 70 2.56 -2.03 34.05
N LEU A 71 3.08 -2.46 32.90
CA LEU A 71 4.50 -2.43 32.59
C LEU A 71 4.77 -1.32 31.57
N GLU A 72 5.42 -0.24 32.02
CA GLU A 72 5.77 0.88 31.17
C GLU A 72 7.18 0.71 30.61
N ILE A 73 7.30 0.66 29.28
CA ILE A 73 8.59 0.54 28.60
C ILE A 73 8.97 1.92 28.05
N HIS A 74 10.07 2.43 28.54
CA HIS A 74 10.64 3.71 28.13
C HIS A 74 11.95 3.52 27.35
N ALA A 75 12.44 4.55 26.66
CA ALA A 75 13.65 4.49 25.86
C ALA A 75 14.90 4.03 26.68
N TYR A 76 14.96 4.34 27.97
CA TYR A 76 16.07 3.90 28.83
C TYR A 76 16.00 2.39 29.22
N ASP A 77 14.91 1.70 28.87
CA ASP A 77 14.77 0.25 29.06
C ASP A 77 15.30 -0.54 27.86
N LEU A 78 15.52 0.13 26.72
CA LEU A 78 16.10 -0.47 25.53
C LEU A 78 17.62 -0.74 25.72
N PRO A 79 18.17 -1.79 25.07
CA PRO A 79 19.61 -2.03 25.00
C PRO A 79 20.40 -0.82 24.45
N ASP A 80 21.62 -0.64 24.91
CA ASP A 80 22.50 0.46 24.52
C ASP A 80 22.74 0.55 23.02
N SER A 81 22.83 -0.61 22.34
CA SER A 81 23.01 -0.69 20.90
C SER A 81 21.90 0.03 20.12
N ILE A 82 20.68 0.05 20.66
CA ILE A 82 19.53 0.71 20.03
C ILE A 82 19.44 2.16 20.47
N ARG A 83 19.65 2.44 21.75
CA ARG A 83 19.63 3.83 22.27
C ARG A 83 20.63 4.73 21.58
N ASN A 84 21.82 4.20 21.26
CA ASN A 84 22.92 4.97 20.67
C ASN A 84 22.86 5.04 19.12
N SER A 85 21.89 4.39 18.49
CA SER A 85 21.79 4.32 17.02
C SER A 85 21.14 5.57 16.37
N ILE A 86 20.58 6.48 17.16
CA ILE A 86 19.84 7.65 16.66
C ILE A 86 20.36 8.94 17.33
N ASP A 87 20.45 10.00 16.53
CA ASP A 87 20.79 11.35 17.00
C ASP A 87 19.71 11.86 17.97
N VAL A 88 20.07 11.92 19.25
CA VAL A 88 19.18 12.26 20.37
C VAL A 88 18.57 13.66 20.24
N SER A 89 19.18 14.53 19.42
CA SER A 89 18.74 15.91 19.23
C SER A 89 17.37 16.02 18.57
N SER A 90 16.96 15.05 17.73
CA SER A 90 15.65 15.03 17.08
C SER A 90 14.51 14.51 17.98
N MET A 91 14.83 13.82 19.07
CA MET A 91 13.86 13.19 19.98
C MET A 91 13.38 14.12 21.13
N ILE A 92 14.15 15.15 21.46
CA ILE A 92 13.90 16.00 22.64
C ILE A 92 12.64 16.87 22.51
N MET A 93 12.11 17.05 21.29
CA MET A 93 10.96 17.94 21.05
C MET A 93 9.58 17.28 21.05
N LYS A 94 9.47 15.95 21.08
CA LYS A 94 8.16 15.28 21.10
C LYS A 94 7.72 14.95 22.53
N LYS A 95 6.48 15.29 22.88
CA LYS A 95 5.87 14.90 24.16
C LYS A 95 5.90 13.38 24.30
N HIS A 96 6.53 12.88 25.36
CA HIS A 96 6.54 11.46 25.71
C HIS A 96 5.12 11.00 26.08
N LYS A 97 4.43 10.37 25.15
CA LYS A 97 3.11 9.79 25.39
C LYS A 97 3.26 8.28 25.52
N LEU A 98 2.73 7.72 26.61
CA LEU A 98 2.55 6.28 26.75
C LEU A 98 1.34 5.87 25.90
N VAL A 99 1.53 4.81 25.12
CA VAL A 99 0.53 4.26 24.19
C VAL A 99 0.29 2.81 24.57
N SER A 100 -0.96 2.40 24.56
CA SER A 100 -1.30 0.98 24.73
C SER A 100 -0.98 0.22 23.42
N LEU A 101 -0.69 -1.07 23.55
CA LEU A 101 -0.37 -1.90 22.38
C LEU A 101 -1.50 -1.90 21.34
N ASN A 102 -2.75 -1.84 21.78
CA ASN A 102 -3.91 -1.83 20.87
C ASN A 102 -4.01 -0.58 19.99
N THR A 103 -3.32 0.51 20.37
CA THR A 103 -3.25 1.75 19.57
C THR A 103 -2.04 1.80 18.66
N LEU A 104 -1.14 0.80 18.73
CA LEU A 104 0.06 0.73 17.90
C LEU A 104 -0.21 0.12 16.52
N LEU A 105 -1.21 -0.76 16.45
CA LEU A 105 -1.58 -1.27 15.13
C LEU A 105 -2.35 -0.19 14.39
N PRO A 106 -1.94 0.22 13.19
CA PRO A 106 -2.87 0.84 12.28
C PRO A 106 -4.08 -0.11 12.18
N VAL A 107 -5.28 0.44 12.20
CA VAL A 107 -6.51 -0.33 11.87
C VAL A 107 -6.16 -1.12 10.63
N SER A 108 -6.14 -2.45 10.71
CA SER A 108 -5.41 -3.30 9.77
C SER A 108 -5.97 -3.16 8.36
N ASP A 109 -5.35 -2.35 7.53
CA ASP A 109 -5.54 -2.34 6.07
C ASP A 109 -5.14 -3.69 5.44
N GLN A 110 -4.44 -4.54 6.19
CA GLN A 110 -4.01 -5.87 5.77
C GLN A 110 -5.18 -6.80 5.40
N GLY A 111 -6.30 -6.71 6.12
CA GLY A 111 -7.53 -7.41 5.74
C GLY A 111 -8.08 -6.90 4.42
N ILE A 112 -8.03 -5.58 4.22
CA ILE A 112 -8.63 -4.92 3.05
C ILE A 112 -7.91 -5.32 1.76
N ILE A 113 -6.57 -5.36 1.74
CA ILE A 113 -5.82 -5.75 0.54
C ILE A 113 -5.97 -7.26 0.22
N LYS A 114 -6.00 -8.11 1.25
CA LYS A 114 -6.23 -9.55 1.08
C LYS A 114 -7.65 -9.83 0.56
N ASP A 115 -8.65 -9.18 1.13
CA ASP A 115 -10.05 -9.30 0.69
C ASP A 115 -10.23 -8.80 -0.75
N PHE A 116 -9.53 -7.74 -1.11
CA PHE A 116 -9.51 -7.23 -2.48
C PHE A 116 -8.92 -8.26 -3.45
N TYR A 117 -7.76 -8.81 -3.16
CA TYR A 117 -7.13 -9.83 -4.01
C TYR A 117 -7.98 -11.10 -4.10
N GLN A 118 -8.54 -11.55 -2.98
CA GLN A 118 -9.44 -12.70 -2.96
C GLN A 118 -10.68 -12.44 -3.81
N SER A 119 -11.23 -11.24 -3.74
CA SER A 119 -12.38 -10.84 -4.57
C SER A 119 -12.04 -10.90 -6.05
N LEU A 120 -10.86 -10.43 -6.47
CA LEU A 120 -10.43 -10.45 -7.87
C LEU A 120 -10.23 -11.85 -8.43
N ILE A 121 -9.56 -12.74 -7.70
CA ILE A 121 -9.31 -14.11 -8.19
C ILE A 121 -10.59 -14.94 -8.28
N ASN A 122 -11.62 -14.61 -7.48
CA ASN A 122 -12.91 -15.29 -7.46
C ASN A 122 -13.89 -14.83 -8.55
N ILE A 123 -13.58 -13.77 -9.31
CA ILE A 123 -14.45 -13.31 -10.40
C ILE A 123 -14.52 -14.36 -11.50
N LYS A 124 -15.75 -14.68 -11.92
CA LYS A 124 -15.97 -15.61 -13.03
C LYS A 124 -15.35 -15.09 -14.33
N ARG A 125 -14.73 -15.98 -15.09
CA ARG A 125 -14.11 -15.70 -16.38
C ARG A 125 -15.14 -15.81 -17.52
N ASP A 126 -16.11 -14.90 -17.51
CA ASP A 126 -17.22 -14.81 -18.49
C ASP A 126 -17.28 -13.42 -19.11
N SER A 127 -18.31 -13.15 -19.91
CA SER A 127 -18.51 -11.86 -20.60
C SER A 127 -18.63 -10.66 -19.65
N LEU A 128 -18.93 -10.88 -18.38
CA LEU A 128 -19.06 -9.83 -17.36
C LEU A 128 -17.76 -9.65 -16.56
N PHE A 129 -16.69 -10.41 -16.87
CA PHE A 129 -15.44 -10.35 -16.12
C PHE A 129 -14.88 -8.92 -16.07
N ALA A 130 -14.78 -8.25 -17.22
CA ALA A 130 -14.23 -6.89 -17.32
C ALA A 130 -14.91 -5.91 -16.37
N VAL A 131 -16.25 -5.86 -16.44
CA VAL A 131 -17.07 -4.96 -15.61
C VAL A 131 -16.93 -5.32 -14.12
N ASN A 132 -16.98 -6.59 -13.77
CA ASN A 132 -16.88 -7.03 -12.37
C ASN A 132 -15.49 -6.78 -11.79
N ALA A 133 -14.42 -7.02 -12.57
CA ALA A 133 -13.06 -6.77 -12.16
C ALA A 133 -12.80 -5.27 -11.94
N GLN A 134 -13.26 -4.44 -12.86
CA GLN A 134 -13.15 -3.00 -12.78
C GLN A 134 -13.91 -2.44 -11.57
N ASN A 135 -15.17 -2.82 -11.38
CA ASN A 135 -15.94 -2.43 -10.20
C ASN A 135 -15.28 -2.86 -8.88
N THR A 136 -14.57 -3.99 -8.88
CA THR A 136 -13.85 -4.47 -7.69
C THR A 136 -12.63 -3.60 -7.43
N VAL A 137 -11.87 -3.23 -8.46
CA VAL A 137 -10.71 -2.32 -8.35
C VAL A 137 -11.17 -0.93 -7.91
N ASP A 138 -12.17 -0.35 -8.57
CA ASP A 138 -12.68 1.00 -8.26
C ASP A 138 -13.16 1.10 -6.81
N ARG A 139 -13.91 0.10 -6.34
CA ARG A 139 -14.38 0.05 -4.94
C ARG A 139 -13.23 -0.04 -3.93
N TYR A 140 -12.16 -0.75 -4.27
CA TYR A 140 -10.98 -0.83 -3.43
C TYR A 140 -10.22 0.51 -3.44
N PHE A 141 -10.03 1.11 -4.60
CA PHE A 141 -9.36 2.40 -4.74
C PHE A 141 -10.11 3.52 -4.01
N GLU A 142 -11.44 3.56 -4.09
CA GLU A 142 -12.25 4.50 -3.30
C GLU A 142 -11.97 4.36 -1.80
N LYS A 143 -11.92 3.13 -1.28
CA LYS A 143 -11.58 2.90 0.14
C LYS A 143 -10.18 3.41 0.50
N LEU A 144 -9.19 3.22 -0.37
CA LEU A 144 -7.84 3.72 -0.15
C LEU A 144 -7.79 5.25 -0.08
N ILE A 145 -8.43 5.93 -1.03
CA ILE A 145 -8.45 7.41 -1.10
C ILE A 145 -9.15 8.02 0.12
N PHE A 146 -10.23 7.41 0.61
CA PHE A 146 -10.97 7.91 1.78
C PHE A 146 -10.21 7.70 3.10
N ASN A 147 -9.33 6.71 3.19
CA ASN A 147 -8.62 6.38 4.42
C ASN A 147 -7.26 7.08 4.55
N ASP A 148 -6.75 7.70 3.48
CA ASP A 148 -5.40 8.23 3.48
C ASP A 148 -5.36 9.75 3.74
N ASN A 149 -4.63 10.15 4.78
CA ASN A 149 -4.10 11.50 4.89
C ASN A 149 -2.95 11.60 3.90
N ARG A 150 -3.18 12.23 2.75
CA ARG A 150 -2.22 12.38 1.64
C ARG A 150 -0.82 12.69 2.17
N ALA A 151 0.09 11.74 2.01
CA ALA A 151 1.49 11.93 2.35
C ALA A 151 2.23 12.46 1.12
N ASP A 152 3.27 13.29 1.32
CA ASP A 152 4.13 13.83 0.25
C ASP A 152 4.68 12.72 -0.69
N SER A 153 4.78 11.48 -0.19
CA SER A 153 5.21 10.31 -0.96
C SER A 153 4.24 9.92 -2.07
N ILE A 154 2.92 10.17 -1.90
CA ILE A 154 1.90 9.84 -2.91
C ILE A 154 1.99 10.84 -4.07
N ASP A 155 2.21 12.12 -3.79
CA ASP A 155 2.37 13.13 -4.84
C ASP A 155 3.60 12.85 -5.71
N TYR A 156 4.72 12.43 -5.08
CA TYR A 156 5.91 12.01 -5.83
C TYR A 156 5.62 10.80 -6.74
N LEU A 157 4.95 9.80 -6.21
CA LEU A 157 4.61 8.58 -6.95
C LEU A 157 3.59 8.86 -8.06
N THR A 158 2.61 9.73 -7.82
CA THR A 158 1.64 10.18 -8.82
C THR A 158 2.34 10.86 -9.99
N ASN A 159 3.23 11.82 -9.72
CA ASN A 159 4.01 12.51 -10.75
C ASN A 159 4.94 11.55 -11.52
N TYR A 160 5.43 10.50 -10.86
CA TYR A 160 6.25 9.49 -11.50
C TYR A 160 5.42 8.60 -12.44
N LEU A 161 4.26 8.14 -11.99
CA LEU A 161 3.31 7.39 -12.80
C LEU A 161 2.83 8.22 -13.99
N GLU A 162 2.54 9.50 -13.81
CA GLU A 162 2.15 10.40 -14.90
C GLU A 162 3.20 10.43 -16.02
N LYS A 163 4.49 10.50 -15.68
CA LYS A 163 5.56 10.43 -16.69
C LYS A 163 5.60 9.10 -17.43
N ILE A 164 5.41 7.98 -16.71
CA ILE A 164 5.35 6.65 -17.33
C ILE A 164 4.16 6.58 -18.29
N PHE A 165 2.98 6.97 -17.83
CA PHE A 165 1.76 6.91 -18.62
C PHE A 165 1.78 7.85 -19.81
N ASN A 166 2.39 9.03 -19.71
CA ASN A 166 2.57 9.94 -20.84
C ASN A 166 3.41 9.29 -21.95
N ASN A 167 4.50 8.60 -21.60
CA ASN A 167 5.29 7.85 -22.58
C ASN A 167 4.50 6.71 -23.22
N ILE A 168 3.67 6.02 -22.46
CA ILE A 168 2.81 4.94 -22.96
C ILE A 168 1.68 5.48 -23.81
N THR A 169 1.10 6.62 -23.44
CA THR A 169 0.05 7.33 -24.20
C THR A 169 0.48 7.61 -25.64
N GLU A 170 1.73 8.05 -25.84
CA GLU A 170 2.25 8.32 -27.17
C GLU A 170 2.25 7.08 -28.09
N HIS A 171 2.39 5.89 -27.47
CA HIS A 171 2.44 4.62 -28.21
C HIS A 171 1.07 3.97 -28.41
N TYR A 172 0.17 4.11 -27.43
CA TYR A 172 -1.09 3.36 -27.40
C TYR A 172 -2.35 4.25 -27.57
N GLY A 173 -2.23 5.59 -27.52
CA GLY A 173 -3.30 6.51 -27.86
C GLY A 173 -4.43 6.63 -26.82
N PHE A 174 -4.15 6.40 -25.53
CA PHE A 174 -5.10 6.61 -24.44
C PHE A 174 -4.56 7.62 -23.43
N ARG A 175 -5.43 8.19 -22.59
CA ARG A 175 -5.04 9.07 -21.49
C ARG A 175 -5.66 8.58 -20.18
N THR A 176 -4.86 8.55 -19.13
CA THR A 176 -5.33 8.29 -17.76
C THR A 176 -5.76 9.59 -17.09
N SER A 177 -6.82 9.56 -16.29
CA SER A 177 -7.18 10.71 -15.47
C SER A 177 -6.22 10.87 -14.28
N HIS A 178 -6.05 12.10 -13.83
CA HIS A 178 -5.21 12.39 -12.66
C HIS A 178 -5.69 11.66 -11.40
N ASN A 179 -7.01 11.53 -11.20
CA ASN A 179 -7.57 10.79 -10.07
C ASN A 179 -7.22 9.29 -10.09
N GLU A 180 -7.16 8.69 -11.28
CA GLU A 180 -6.74 7.30 -11.43
C GLU A 180 -5.26 7.12 -11.13
N LEU A 181 -4.43 8.08 -11.51
CA LEU A 181 -3.01 8.08 -11.17
C LEU A 181 -2.80 8.19 -9.66
N ILE A 182 -3.57 9.04 -8.96
CA ILE A 182 -3.57 9.11 -7.49
C ILE A 182 -3.98 7.78 -6.88
N ALA A 183 -5.07 7.18 -7.36
CA ALA A 183 -5.56 5.91 -6.85
C ALA A 183 -4.52 4.79 -7.05
N LEU A 184 -3.89 4.73 -8.22
CA LEU A 184 -2.85 3.78 -8.53
C LEU A 184 -1.58 4.03 -7.68
N ALA A 185 -1.19 5.29 -7.47
CA ALA A 185 -0.07 5.67 -6.61
C ALA A 185 -0.33 5.23 -5.16
N THR A 186 -1.55 5.46 -4.65
CA THR A 186 -1.95 5.01 -3.32
C THR A 186 -1.88 3.49 -3.21
N TYR A 187 -2.40 2.75 -4.22
CA TYR A 187 -2.31 1.29 -4.26
C TYR A 187 -0.86 0.80 -4.25
N VAL A 188 0.01 1.36 -5.10
CA VAL A 188 1.43 0.98 -5.17
C VAL A 188 2.14 1.29 -3.85
N SER A 189 1.82 2.42 -3.21
CA SER A 189 2.34 2.78 -1.89
C SER A 189 1.93 1.76 -0.83
N GLU A 190 0.65 1.37 -0.79
CA GLU A 190 0.15 0.35 0.14
C GLU A 190 0.74 -1.03 -0.13
N PHE A 191 0.88 -1.43 -1.40
CA PHE A 191 1.58 -2.66 -1.77
C PHE A 191 3.01 -2.66 -1.22
N SER A 192 3.73 -1.56 -1.40
CA SER A 192 5.12 -1.40 -0.95
C SER A 192 5.27 -1.49 0.57
N LYS A 193 4.32 -0.95 1.33
CA LYS A 193 4.30 -1.05 2.80
C LYS A 193 4.05 -2.49 3.29
N ASN A 194 3.39 -3.31 2.49
CA ASN A 194 2.94 -4.66 2.86
C ASN A 194 3.52 -5.78 1.97
N THR A 195 4.66 -5.55 1.32
CA THR A 195 5.25 -6.43 0.29
C THR A 195 5.37 -7.89 0.74
N TYR A 196 5.83 -8.14 1.97
CA TYR A 196 5.99 -9.49 2.46
C TYR A 196 4.65 -10.24 2.61
N LEU A 197 3.61 -9.57 3.12
CA LEU A 197 2.29 -10.17 3.31
C LEU A 197 1.58 -10.39 1.99
N THR A 198 1.71 -9.45 1.06
CA THR A 198 1.12 -9.59 -0.28
C THR A 198 1.81 -10.69 -1.06
N ASN A 199 3.13 -10.79 -1.02
CA ASN A 199 3.88 -11.86 -1.68
C ASN A 199 3.57 -13.23 -1.06
N ASN A 200 3.43 -13.34 0.26
CA ASN A 200 2.99 -14.59 0.90
C ASN A 200 1.59 -14.99 0.44
N TRP A 201 0.65 -14.05 0.40
CA TRP A 201 -0.70 -14.33 -0.09
C TRP A 201 -0.70 -14.78 -1.57
N ILE A 202 0.08 -14.13 -2.43
CA ILE A 202 0.27 -14.51 -3.84
C ILE A 202 0.83 -15.93 -3.95
N ASN A 203 1.80 -16.29 -3.10
CA ASN A 203 2.37 -17.62 -3.08
C ASN A 203 1.38 -18.69 -2.59
N GLU A 204 0.58 -18.37 -1.56
CA GLU A 204 -0.49 -19.27 -1.06
C GLU A 204 -1.61 -19.50 -2.07
N ASN A 205 -1.86 -18.52 -2.96
CA ASN A 205 -2.89 -18.58 -4.01
C ASN A 205 -2.26 -18.64 -5.43
N TYR A 206 -1.11 -19.30 -5.55
CA TYR A 206 -0.30 -19.29 -6.77
C TYR A 206 -1.07 -19.74 -8.01
N ASP A 207 -1.84 -20.81 -7.93
CA ASP A 207 -2.56 -21.38 -9.07
C ASP A 207 -3.68 -20.45 -9.54
N GLU A 208 -4.43 -19.84 -8.64
CA GLU A 208 -5.50 -18.88 -8.94
C GLU A 208 -4.93 -17.59 -9.57
N VAL A 209 -3.83 -17.08 -9.00
CA VAL A 209 -3.11 -15.91 -9.54
C VAL A 209 -2.56 -16.23 -10.93
N LYS A 210 -1.96 -17.39 -11.12
CA LYS A 210 -1.47 -17.84 -12.44
C LYS A 210 -2.60 -17.97 -13.46
N ASN A 211 -3.75 -18.49 -13.05
CA ASN A 211 -4.93 -18.61 -13.91
C ASN A 211 -5.48 -17.23 -14.27
N LEU A 212 -5.50 -16.28 -13.34
CA LEU A 212 -5.87 -14.89 -13.63
C LEU A 212 -4.90 -14.24 -14.63
N LYS A 213 -3.58 -14.34 -14.39
CA LYS A 213 -2.55 -13.84 -15.31
C LYS A 213 -2.73 -14.41 -16.71
N LYS A 214 -2.93 -15.72 -16.82
CA LYS A 214 -3.16 -16.39 -18.11
C LYS A 214 -4.43 -15.88 -18.80
N TYR A 215 -5.51 -15.72 -18.08
CA TYR A 215 -6.77 -15.20 -18.61
C TYR A 215 -6.61 -13.78 -19.12
N LEU A 216 -6.05 -12.88 -18.32
CA LEU A 216 -5.81 -11.48 -18.71
C LEU A 216 -4.90 -11.39 -19.95
N LYS A 217 -3.85 -12.21 -20.02
CA LYS A 217 -2.95 -12.24 -21.17
C LYS A 217 -3.64 -12.72 -22.46
N LEU A 218 -4.63 -13.61 -22.38
CA LEU A 218 -5.35 -14.13 -23.54
C LEU A 218 -6.45 -13.18 -24.00
N GLU A 219 -7.27 -12.67 -23.07
CA GLU A 219 -8.47 -11.89 -23.40
C GLU A 219 -8.18 -10.39 -23.52
N PHE A 220 -7.17 -9.90 -22.80
CA PHE A 220 -6.81 -8.47 -22.70
C PHE A 220 -5.32 -8.27 -22.95
N HIS A 221 -4.83 -8.84 -24.05
CA HIS A 221 -3.39 -8.92 -24.34
C HIS A 221 -2.69 -7.56 -24.30
N ARG A 222 -3.28 -6.56 -24.94
CA ARG A 222 -2.72 -5.19 -25.03
C ARG A 222 -2.61 -4.54 -23.67
N GLU A 223 -3.68 -4.59 -22.90
CA GLU A 223 -3.79 -4.02 -21.56
C GLU A 223 -2.87 -4.77 -20.58
N TYR A 224 -2.73 -6.07 -20.77
CA TYR A 224 -1.83 -6.89 -19.99
C TYR A 224 -0.36 -6.50 -20.23
N GLU A 225 0.08 -6.35 -21.47
CA GLU A 225 1.46 -5.93 -21.79
C GLU A 225 1.73 -4.51 -21.22
N ILE A 226 0.80 -3.57 -21.35
CA ILE A 226 0.92 -2.24 -20.73
C ILE A 226 1.07 -2.36 -19.21
N GLY A 227 0.24 -3.17 -18.57
CA GLY A 227 0.30 -3.38 -17.11
C GLY A 227 1.65 -3.95 -16.67
N GLN A 228 2.19 -4.91 -17.40
CA GLN A 228 3.50 -5.50 -17.11
C GLN A 228 4.64 -4.48 -17.33
N ASP A 229 4.59 -3.71 -18.39
CA ASP A 229 5.57 -2.65 -18.66
C ASP A 229 5.62 -1.62 -17.53
N VAL A 230 4.46 -1.11 -17.11
CA VAL A 230 4.36 -0.16 -15.98
C VAL A 230 4.90 -0.80 -14.69
N SER A 231 4.52 -2.05 -14.39
CA SER A 231 5.01 -2.77 -13.22
C SER A 231 6.54 -2.91 -13.25
N HIS A 232 7.10 -3.23 -14.42
CA HIS A 232 8.54 -3.33 -14.61
C HIS A 232 9.27 -1.99 -14.42
N TYR A 233 8.72 -0.90 -14.95
CA TYR A 233 9.25 0.45 -14.72
C TYR A 233 9.22 0.83 -13.24
N LEU A 234 8.14 0.54 -12.53
CA LEU A 234 8.04 0.76 -11.08
C LEU A 234 9.09 -0.02 -10.31
N LYS A 235 9.24 -1.32 -10.60
CA LYS A 235 10.22 -2.21 -9.97
C LYS A 235 11.65 -1.67 -10.12
N ASN A 236 12.03 -1.29 -11.33
CA ASN A 236 13.39 -0.86 -11.63
C ASN A 236 13.76 0.49 -10.97
N ASN A 237 12.80 1.38 -10.78
CA ASN A 237 13.07 2.73 -10.31
C ASN A 237 12.78 2.94 -8.82
N MET A 238 11.94 2.11 -8.21
CA MET A 238 11.60 2.23 -6.79
C MET A 238 12.51 1.38 -5.89
N ASN A 239 13.39 0.58 -6.46
CA ASN A 239 14.24 -0.39 -5.76
C ASN A 239 13.44 -1.29 -4.79
N GLN A 240 12.20 -1.61 -5.17
CA GLN A 240 11.26 -2.42 -4.40
C GLN A 240 10.89 -3.68 -5.18
N ASP A 241 10.64 -4.75 -4.45
CA ASP A 241 10.21 -6.00 -5.07
C ASP A 241 8.70 -5.95 -5.37
N ILE A 242 8.35 -5.27 -6.46
CA ILE A 242 6.97 -5.19 -6.98
C ILE A 242 6.72 -6.46 -7.78
N ASP A 243 5.72 -7.25 -7.36
CA ASP A 243 5.29 -8.45 -8.06
C ASP A 243 4.53 -8.11 -9.36
N ASP A 244 4.62 -9.01 -10.35
CA ASP A 244 3.87 -8.90 -11.62
C ASP A 244 2.34 -8.86 -11.42
N PHE A 245 1.84 -9.19 -10.23
CA PHE A 245 0.42 -9.07 -9.89
C PHE A 245 -0.04 -7.61 -9.88
N VAL A 246 0.84 -6.67 -9.52
CA VAL A 246 0.59 -5.22 -9.68
C VAL A 246 0.29 -4.89 -11.14
N GLY A 247 1.02 -5.50 -12.09
CA GLY A 247 0.75 -5.38 -13.51
C GLY A 247 -0.65 -5.88 -13.91
N CYS A 248 -1.17 -6.92 -13.25
CA CYS A 248 -2.54 -7.37 -13.47
C CYS A 248 -3.59 -6.34 -13.00
N ILE A 249 -3.36 -5.67 -11.88
CA ILE A 249 -4.25 -4.60 -11.41
C ILE A 249 -4.24 -3.43 -12.40
N ILE A 250 -3.06 -3.03 -12.86
CA ILE A 250 -2.93 -1.98 -13.89
C ILE A 250 -3.63 -2.41 -15.19
N CYS A 251 -3.46 -3.66 -15.64
CA CYS A 251 -4.18 -4.21 -16.77
C CYS A 251 -5.70 -4.04 -16.61
N ILE A 252 -6.27 -4.42 -15.47
CA ILE A 252 -7.69 -4.29 -15.20
C ILE A 252 -8.12 -2.81 -15.24
N CYS A 253 -7.33 -1.90 -14.69
CA CYS A 253 -7.58 -0.46 -14.80
C CYS A 253 -7.60 0.02 -16.26
N MET A 254 -6.80 -0.59 -17.14
CA MET A 254 -6.69 -0.18 -18.55
C MET A 254 -7.81 -0.73 -19.44
N ILE A 255 -8.52 -1.79 -19.05
CA ILE A 255 -9.56 -2.43 -19.86
C ILE A 255 -10.60 -1.40 -20.35
N LYS A 256 -11.02 -0.47 -19.50
CA LYS A 256 -12.02 0.55 -19.84
C LYS A 256 -11.60 1.47 -20.99
N TYR A 257 -10.30 1.73 -21.16
CA TYR A 257 -9.80 2.64 -22.19
C TYR A 257 -9.84 2.01 -23.59
N PHE A 258 -9.79 0.68 -23.66
CA PHE A 258 -9.73 -0.05 -24.93
C PHE A 258 -11.03 -0.75 -25.29
N ALA A 259 -11.97 -0.90 -24.36
CA ALA A 259 -13.28 -1.51 -24.63
C ALA A 259 -14.10 -0.75 -25.70
N HIS A 260 -13.77 0.51 -25.96
CA HIS A 260 -14.51 1.39 -26.87
C HIS A 260 -13.73 1.79 -28.14
N SER A 261 -12.56 1.22 -28.38
CA SER A 261 -11.69 1.62 -29.50
C SER A 261 -12.20 1.22 -30.89
N GLY A 262 -13.44 0.76 -31.03
CA GLY A 262 -14.09 0.39 -32.29
C GLY A 262 -15.20 1.33 -32.78
N GLU A 263 -15.59 2.33 -31.98
CA GLU A 263 -16.63 3.30 -32.36
C GLU A 263 -16.01 4.69 -32.53
N ASP A 264 -16.46 5.46 -33.55
CA ASP A 264 -16.13 6.88 -33.72
C ASP A 264 -16.73 7.70 -32.56
N LEU A 265 -16.00 7.73 -31.44
CA LEU A 265 -16.43 8.49 -30.26
C LEU A 265 -16.15 9.98 -30.45
N THR A 266 -17.20 10.79 -30.36
CA THR A 266 -17.06 12.24 -30.20
C THR A 266 -16.52 12.50 -28.80
N ILE A 267 -15.25 12.90 -28.70
CA ILE A 267 -14.62 13.25 -27.41
C ILE A 267 -14.99 14.70 -27.09
N ALA A 268 -15.60 14.91 -25.94
CA ALA A 268 -15.82 16.22 -25.36
C ALA A 268 -14.72 16.52 -24.33
N ILE A 269 -14.12 17.71 -24.39
CA ILE A 269 -13.07 18.11 -23.46
C ILE A 269 -13.65 19.06 -22.42
N ILE A 270 -13.48 18.72 -21.15
CA ILE A 270 -13.82 19.59 -20.02
C ILE A 270 -12.54 20.31 -19.57
N ILE A 271 -12.61 21.65 -19.57
CA ILE A 271 -11.50 22.49 -19.13
C ILE A 271 -11.93 23.25 -17.87
N ALA A 272 -11.18 23.16 -16.80
CA ALA A 272 -11.44 23.92 -15.58
C ALA A 272 -10.14 24.38 -14.91
N HIS A 273 -10.24 25.50 -14.17
CA HIS A 273 -9.19 25.95 -13.29
C HIS A 273 -9.27 25.21 -11.96
N GLY A 274 -8.12 24.75 -11.49
CA GLY A 274 -7.96 24.06 -10.21
C GLY A 274 -7.51 22.62 -10.37
N TYR A 275 -6.77 22.16 -9.38
CA TYR A 275 -6.18 20.84 -9.36
C TYR A 275 -7.27 19.75 -9.37
N SER A 276 -7.30 18.93 -10.40
CA SER A 276 -8.26 17.82 -10.61
C SER A 276 -9.75 18.17 -10.77
N THR A 277 -10.12 19.44 -10.98
CA THR A 277 -11.55 19.83 -11.11
C THR A 277 -12.16 19.30 -12.39
N ALA A 278 -11.51 19.53 -13.54
CA ALA A 278 -11.98 19.04 -14.84
C ALA A 278 -11.96 17.51 -14.88
N SER A 279 -10.91 16.88 -14.35
CA SER A 279 -10.77 15.43 -14.25
C SER A 279 -11.90 14.80 -13.43
N SER A 280 -12.25 15.37 -12.28
CA SER A 280 -13.36 14.88 -11.45
C SER A 280 -14.72 14.98 -12.14
N ILE A 281 -14.96 16.08 -12.88
CA ILE A 281 -16.21 16.28 -13.62
C ILE A 281 -16.30 15.30 -14.81
N ALA A 282 -15.21 15.15 -15.57
CA ALA A 282 -15.15 14.23 -16.71
C ALA A 282 -15.37 12.78 -16.26
N GLU A 283 -14.74 12.38 -15.18
CA GLU A 283 -14.89 11.04 -14.60
C GLU A 283 -16.33 10.78 -14.13
N ALA A 284 -16.94 11.73 -13.43
CA ALA A 284 -18.34 11.62 -13.01
C ALA A 284 -19.29 11.50 -14.21
N ALA A 285 -19.08 12.33 -15.25
CA ALA A 285 -19.87 12.30 -16.47
C ALA A 285 -19.73 10.97 -17.23
N ASN A 286 -18.50 10.47 -17.38
CA ASN A 286 -18.22 9.17 -18.00
C ASN A 286 -18.88 8.01 -17.25
N ARG A 287 -18.82 8.02 -15.90
CA ARG A 287 -19.51 7.03 -15.07
C ARG A 287 -21.03 7.08 -15.23
N MET A 288 -21.63 8.27 -15.24
CA MET A 288 -23.08 8.43 -15.41
C MET A 288 -23.57 7.93 -16.77
N LEU A 289 -22.77 8.12 -17.82
CA LEU A 289 -23.11 7.70 -19.19
C LEU A 289 -22.67 6.27 -19.48
N ASN A 290 -21.94 5.63 -18.58
CA ASN A 290 -21.29 4.34 -18.79
C ASN A 290 -20.52 4.28 -20.12
N SER A 291 -19.86 5.38 -20.47
CA SER A 291 -19.14 5.57 -21.72
C SER A 291 -18.01 6.59 -21.55
N TYR A 292 -16.88 6.37 -22.22
CA TYR A 292 -15.70 7.25 -22.13
C TYR A 292 -15.76 8.32 -23.22
N ILE A 293 -16.54 9.38 -23.00
CA ILE A 293 -16.80 10.46 -23.95
C ILE A 293 -16.06 11.74 -23.55
N PHE A 294 -15.87 11.97 -22.26
CA PHE A 294 -15.28 13.20 -21.74
C PHE A 294 -13.82 12.99 -21.36
N ASP A 295 -12.97 13.87 -21.90
CA ASP A 295 -11.59 14.07 -21.45
C ASP A 295 -11.47 15.38 -20.66
N ALA A 296 -10.39 15.59 -19.92
CA ALA A 296 -10.23 16.72 -19.02
C ALA A 296 -8.89 17.43 -19.19
N ILE A 297 -8.92 18.74 -19.04
CA ILE A 297 -7.73 19.59 -18.93
C ILE A 297 -7.88 20.45 -17.68
N ASP A 298 -7.10 20.13 -16.65
CA ASP A 298 -6.95 20.93 -15.43
C ASP A 298 -5.89 22.00 -15.66
N MET A 299 -6.23 23.28 -15.43
CA MET A 299 -5.35 24.44 -15.67
C MET A 299 -4.97 25.13 -14.36
#